data_d023f0fb9118909922a395cc3979c282
#
_entry.id   d023f0fb9118909922a395cc3979c282
#
_cell.length_a   1.000
_cell.length_b   1.000
_cell.length_c   1.000
_cell.angle_alpha   90.00
_cell.angle_beta   90.00
_cell.angle_gamma   90.00
#
_symmetry.space_group_name_H-M   'P 1'
#
loop_
_entity.id
_entity.type
_entity.pdbx_description
1 polymer ?
#
loop_
_entity_poly.entity_id
_entity_poly.type
_entity_poly.pdbx_seq_one_letter_code
_entity_poly.pdbx_strand_id
1 'polypeptide(L)'
;MTQPSNPPGAQNDAARVLVTGANGQIGRRLIERLARSNPPVPVRAAVRSARAAETLEALPEEIRPEICVVDYRNAGELAEAARDCRYAVHLVGILKETATSRYEDAHEASTRAIADAAATAGLRRIVYLSILGSDPKSSNACLASKGRAEQILLDAKTPALILRVPMVIGPGDVTANIVLREALSRALPLAAGGRSRTQPIYAGDLIEAIAAGLERDDLDDLILDLAGPESLPQREFIERAARLYGRRPHIVSIPTGLILFIAGLAERFFTNPAITKTALEVILADDDVDPEPARQKLGIDLTSLDEILRRCVGPQATQRE
;
A
#
# COMPACT_ATOMS: atom_id res chain seq x y z
N MET A 1 47.44 34.54 15.93
CA MET A 1 46.75 33.79 14.87
C MET A 1 45.95 32.70 15.55
N THR A 2 44.71 33.01 15.89
CA THR A 2 43.73 32.11 16.53
C THR A 2 42.89 31.44 15.42
N GLN A 3 42.98 30.12 15.35
CA GLN A 3 42.10 29.31 14.45
C GLN A 3 40.66 29.45 14.91
N PRO A 4 39.69 29.58 13.99
CA PRO A 4 38.27 29.54 14.34
C PRO A 4 37.90 28.10 14.73
N SER A 5 37.40 27.95 15.96
CA SER A 5 36.81 26.71 16.46
C SER A 5 35.56 26.38 15.64
N ASN A 6 35.58 25.21 14.99
CA ASN A 6 34.42 24.59 14.40
C ASN A 6 33.32 24.40 15.47
N PRO A 7 32.05 24.74 15.21
CA PRO A 7 30.97 24.46 16.14
C PRO A 7 30.81 22.93 16.26
N PRO A 8 30.59 22.40 17.49
CA PRO A 8 30.33 20.97 17.67
C PRO A 8 28.96 20.61 17.17
N GLY A 9 28.85 19.53 16.35
CA GLY A 9 27.65 18.70 16.25
C GLY A 9 26.69 19.03 15.12
N ALA A 10 27.11 18.89 13.87
CA ALA A 10 26.19 18.29 12.92
C ALA A 10 26.21 16.77 13.19
N GLN A 11 25.53 16.34 14.24
CA GLN A 11 25.11 14.94 14.34
C GLN A 11 24.26 14.67 13.11
N ASN A 12 24.69 13.70 12.33
CA ASN A 12 23.97 13.14 11.20
C ASN A 12 22.78 12.37 11.80
N ASP A 13 21.76 13.11 12.29
CA ASP A 13 20.50 12.55 12.74
C ASP A 13 19.80 11.99 11.50
N ALA A 14 20.06 10.71 11.22
CA ALA A 14 19.33 9.97 10.24
C ALA A 14 17.83 10.15 10.58
N ALA A 15 17.12 10.85 9.70
CA ALA A 15 15.75 11.29 9.94
C ALA A 15 14.84 10.06 10.19
N ARG A 16 14.47 9.83 11.46
CA ARG A 16 13.58 8.71 11.84
C ARG A 16 12.24 8.82 11.12
N VAL A 17 11.69 7.67 10.72
CA VAL A 17 10.40 7.56 10.03
C VAL A 17 9.40 6.82 10.91
N LEU A 18 8.23 7.43 11.17
CA LEU A 18 7.08 6.74 11.75
C LEU A 18 6.35 5.98 10.64
N VAL A 19 6.16 4.68 10.81
CA VAL A 19 5.38 3.84 9.87
C VAL A 19 4.16 3.29 10.59
N THR A 20 2.96 3.70 10.19
CA THR A 20 1.69 3.12 10.68
C THR A 20 1.22 2.01 9.75
N GLY A 21 0.59 0.97 10.28
CA GLY A 21 0.31 -0.23 9.49
C GLY A 21 1.57 -1.06 9.18
N ALA A 22 2.61 -0.88 9.98
CA ALA A 22 3.95 -1.40 9.78
C ALA A 22 4.04 -2.93 9.66
N ASN A 23 3.12 -3.67 10.31
CA ASN A 23 3.06 -5.13 10.25
C ASN A 23 2.46 -5.68 8.94
N GLY A 24 1.92 -4.82 8.08
CA GLY A 24 1.43 -5.19 6.75
C GLY A 24 2.56 -5.55 5.78
N GLN A 25 2.21 -6.11 4.62
CA GLN A 25 3.17 -6.52 3.59
C GLN A 25 4.06 -5.35 3.13
N ILE A 26 3.45 -4.22 2.80
CA ILE A 26 4.18 -3.01 2.37
C ILE A 26 5.01 -2.45 3.52
N GLY A 27 4.45 -2.40 4.74
CA GLY A 27 5.16 -1.88 5.93
C GLY A 27 6.44 -2.66 6.22
N ARG A 28 6.39 -4.00 6.21
CA ARG A 28 7.58 -4.85 6.43
C ARG A 28 8.65 -4.67 5.36
N ARG A 29 8.25 -4.57 4.07
CA ARG A 29 9.18 -4.32 2.96
C ARG A 29 9.82 -2.94 3.07
N LEU A 30 9.04 -1.93 3.49
CA LEU A 30 9.56 -0.59 3.71
C LEU A 30 10.58 -0.57 4.86
N ILE A 31 10.28 -1.22 5.98
CA ILE A 31 11.21 -1.36 7.12
C ILE A 31 12.52 -1.99 6.64
N GLU A 32 12.46 -3.10 5.92
CA GLU A 32 13.65 -3.77 5.38
C GLU A 32 14.45 -2.87 4.43
N ARG A 33 13.77 -2.14 3.53
CA ARG A 33 14.41 -1.21 2.60
C ARG A 33 15.12 -0.06 3.31
N LEU A 34 14.45 0.54 4.31
CA LEU A 34 15.00 1.65 5.08
C LEU A 34 16.17 1.22 5.98
N ALA A 35 16.08 0.04 6.58
CA ALA A 35 17.17 -0.51 7.38
C ALA A 35 18.41 -0.82 6.53
N ARG A 36 18.25 -1.18 5.25
CA ARG A 36 19.34 -1.47 4.31
C ARG A 36 19.83 -0.27 3.50
N SER A 37 19.28 0.92 3.73
CA SER A 37 19.78 2.15 3.08
C SER A 37 21.17 2.54 3.62
N ASN A 38 21.86 3.41 2.91
CA ASN A 38 23.17 3.88 3.33
C ASN A 38 23.20 5.42 3.39
N PRO A 39 23.20 6.03 4.59
CA PRO A 39 23.11 5.39 5.91
C PRO A 39 21.73 4.76 6.17
N PRO A 40 21.64 3.78 7.12
CA PRO A 40 20.34 3.22 7.52
C PRO A 40 19.42 4.28 8.09
N VAL A 41 18.13 4.22 7.68
CA VAL A 41 17.08 5.12 8.19
C VAL A 41 16.34 4.44 9.34
N PRO A 42 16.39 4.99 10.57
CA PRO A 42 15.71 4.41 11.71
C PRO A 42 14.19 4.47 11.53
N VAL A 43 13.51 3.37 11.85
CA VAL A 43 12.04 3.25 11.76
C VAL A 43 11.43 3.06 13.13
N ARG A 44 10.39 3.85 13.43
CA ARG A 44 9.44 3.55 14.51
C ARG A 44 8.18 2.99 13.89
N ALA A 45 7.91 1.71 14.20
CA ALA A 45 6.80 0.94 13.65
C ALA A 45 5.60 1.01 14.58
N ALA A 46 4.57 1.74 14.18
CA ALA A 46 3.32 1.82 14.91
C ALA A 46 2.37 0.70 14.46
N VAL A 47 1.87 -0.09 15.40
CA VAL A 47 0.94 -1.19 15.20
C VAL A 47 -0.25 -1.08 16.16
N ARG A 48 -1.41 -1.67 15.81
CA ARG A 48 -2.64 -1.52 16.58
C ARG A 48 -2.82 -2.55 17.72
N SER A 49 -1.94 -3.53 17.87
CA SER A 49 -2.09 -4.59 18.87
C SER A 49 -0.77 -5.28 19.15
N ALA A 50 -0.66 -5.92 20.33
CA ALA A 50 0.48 -6.76 20.70
C ALA A 50 0.73 -7.91 19.70
N ARG A 51 -0.33 -8.56 19.21
CA ARG A 51 -0.20 -9.60 18.17
C ARG A 51 0.43 -9.06 16.88
N ALA A 52 0.16 -7.83 16.51
CA ALA A 52 0.80 -7.19 15.35
C ALA A 52 2.26 -6.84 15.64
N ALA A 53 2.61 -6.49 16.90
CA ALA A 53 3.98 -6.25 17.33
C ALA A 53 4.84 -7.53 17.23
N GLU A 54 4.32 -8.67 17.69
CA GLU A 54 5.00 -9.97 17.61
C GLU A 54 5.51 -10.31 16.20
N THR A 55 4.75 -9.93 15.15
CA THR A 55 5.16 -10.15 13.75
C THR A 55 6.37 -9.33 13.33
N LEU A 56 6.62 -8.19 13.98
CA LEU A 56 7.78 -7.33 13.75
C LEU A 56 8.96 -7.70 14.68
N GLU A 57 8.67 -8.16 15.88
CA GLU A 57 9.68 -8.71 16.81
C GLU A 57 10.38 -9.95 16.23
N ALA A 58 9.65 -10.72 15.42
CA ALA A 58 10.19 -11.88 14.71
C ALA A 58 11.14 -11.53 13.55
N LEU A 59 11.27 -10.25 13.18
CA LEU A 59 12.23 -9.83 12.15
C LEU A 59 13.67 -10.00 12.66
N PRO A 60 14.65 -10.26 11.75
CA PRO A 60 16.07 -10.25 12.07
C PRO A 60 16.48 -8.96 12.81
N GLU A 61 17.38 -9.07 13.76
CA GLU A 61 17.78 -7.96 14.64
C GLU A 61 18.29 -6.75 13.86
N GLU A 62 18.98 -6.99 12.76
CA GLU A 62 19.60 -5.97 11.91
C GLU A 62 18.59 -5.06 11.19
N ILE A 63 17.35 -5.54 11.03
CA ILE A 63 16.27 -4.78 10.36
C ILE A 63 15.08 -4.52 11.29
N ARG A 64 15.19 -4.91 12.58
CA ARG A 64 14.08 -4.78 13.53
C ARG A 64 13.87 -3.31 13.88
N PRO A 65 12.65 -2.76 13.68
CA PRO A 65 12.34 -1.39 14.03
C PRO A 65 12.10 -1.21 15.54
N GLU A 66 12.09 0.02 16.00
CA GLU A 66 11.45 0.36 17.28
C GLU A 66 9.94 0.18 17.14
N ILE A 67 9.31 -0.60 18.04
CA ILE A 67 7.90 -0.96 17.91
C ILE A 67 7.08 -0.22 18.99
N CYS A 68 5.95 0.38 18.57
CA CYS A 68 4.97 0.93 19.49
C CYS A 68 3.55 0.44 19.15
N VAL A 69 2.77 0.17 20.19
CA VAL A 69 1.34 -0.20 20.05
C VAL A 69 0.51 1.04 20.33
N VAL A 70 -0.34 1.43 19.35
CA VAL A 70 -1.15 2.67 19.41
C VAL A 70 -2.54 2.45 18.83
N ASP A 71 -3.53 3.16 19.33
CA ASP A 71 -4.80 3.32 18.62
C ASP A 71 -4.60 4.34 17.48
N TYR A 72 -4.75 3.91 16.24
CA TYR A 72 -4.58 4.77 15.08
C TYR A 72 -5.56 5.96 15.01
N ARG A 73 -6.59 5.97 15.85
CA ARG A 73 -7.55 7.10 15.97
C ARG A 73 -7.18 8.07 17.09
N ASN A 74 -6.14 7.75 17.87
CA ASN A 74 -5.68 8.59 18.97
C ASN A 74 -4.51 9.46 18.54
N ALA A 75 -4.79 10.73 18.26
CA ALA A 75 -3.77 11.69 17.83
C ALA A 75 -2.67 11.91 18.89
N GLY A 76 -2.99 11.80 20.18
CA GLY A 76 -2.02 11.94 21.28
C GLY A 76 -1.01 10.80 21.31
N GLU A 77 -1.47 9.54 21.18
CA GLU A 77 -0.61 8.37 21.10
C GLU A 77 0.27 8.40 19.84
N LEU A 78 -0.32 8.82 18.70
CA LEU A 78 0.43 8.97 17.45
C LEU A 78 1.44 10.13 17.52
N ALA A 79 1.13 11.25 18.22
CA ALA A 79 2.08 12.34 18.41
C ALA A 79 3.26 11.90 19.27
N GLU A 80 3.01 11.12 20.33
CA GLU A 80 4.08 10.54 21.15
C GLU A 80 4.94 9.56 20.31
N ALA A 81 4.30 8.72 19.51
CA ALA A 81 4.99 7.83 18.57
C ALA A 81 5.75 8.59 17.46
N ALA A 82 5.31 9.78 17.10
CA ALA A 82 5.96 10.64 16.11
C ALA A 82 7.11 11.48 16.68
N ARG A 83 7.34 11.47 18.01
CA ARG A 83 8.43 12.23 18.65
C ARG A 83 9.77 11.82 18.03
N ASP A 84 10.59 12.81 17.69
CA ASP A 84 11.91 12.64 17.05
C ASP A 84 11.86 11.98 15.65
N CYS A 85 10.66 11.85 15.06
CA CYS A 85 10.50 11.48 13.67
C CYS A 85 10.50 12.73 12.77
N ARG A 86 11.04 12.59 11.57
CA ARG A 86 10.99 13.65 10.54
C ARG A 86 9.83 13.43 9.56
N TYR A 87 9.47 12.19 9.32
CA TYR A 87 8.45 11.79 8.35
C TYR A 87 7.50 10.77 8.96
N ALA A 88 6.28 10.69 8.39
CA ALA A 88 5.39 9.58 8.62
C ALA A 88 5.03 8.90 7.30
N VAL A 89 4.92 7.56 7.31
CA VAL A 89 4.33 6.76 6.22
C VAL A 89 3.07 6.11 6.75
N HIS A 90 1.93 6.52 6.21
CA HIS A 90 0.62 6.06 6.66
C HIS A 90 0.07 4.98 5.71
N LEU A 91 0.19 3.71 6.12
CA LEU A 91 -0.21 2.54 5.34
C LEU A 91 -1.50 1.89 5.84
N VAL A 92 -2.19 2.55 6.79
CA VAL A 92 -3.43 2.03 7.35
C VAL A 92 -4.55 2.13 6.31
N GLY A 93 -5.25 1.03 6.12
CA GLY A 93 -6.40 0.97 5.24
C GLY A 93 -6.99 -0.43 5.18
N ILE A 94 -8.24 -0.53 4.74
CA ILE A 94 -8.97 -1.78 4.55
C ILE A 94 -9.68 -1.75 3.19
N LEU A 95 -9.75 -2.89 2.52
CA LEU A 95 -10.55 -3.03 1.30
C LEU A 95 -11.99 -3.49 1.59
N LYS A 96 -12.22 -4.02 2.79
CA LYS A 96 -13.48 -4.60 3.22
C LYS A 96 -13.76 -4.24 4.68
N GLU A 97 -14.97 -3.81 4.99
CA GLU A 97 -15.43 -3.66 6.37
C GLU A 97 -15.67 -5.01 7.05
N THR A 98 -15.53 -5.02 8.36
CA THR A 98 -15.86 -6.15 9.23
C THR A 98 -16.66 -5.64 10.43
N ALA A 99 -17.08 -6.53 11.33
CA ALA A 99 -17.78 -6.14 12.55
C ALA A 99 -16.93 -5.19 13.46
N THR A 100 -15.60 -5.24 13.34
CA THR A 100 -14.66 -4.50 14.18
C THR A 100 -13.79 -3.51 13.41
N SER A 101 -14.01 -3.32 12.11
CA SER A 101 -13.21 -2.42 11.28
C SER A 101 -14.08 -1.78 10.21
N ARG A 102 -14.27 -0.47 10.31
CA ARG A 102 -15.08 0.33 9.39
C ARG A 102 -14.19 1.20 8.51
N TYR A 103 -14.67 1.57 7.32
CA TYR A 103 -13.95 2.47 6.42
C TYR A 103 -13.68 3.81 7.10
N GLU A 104 -14.67 4.39 7.79
CA GLU A 104 -14.53 5.65 8.50
C GLU A 104 -13.38 5.61 9.52
N ASP A 105 -13.31 4.55 10.34
CA ASP A 105 -12.25 4.40 11.34
C ASP A 105 -10.87 4.18 10.69
N ALA A 106 -10.82 3.29 9.68
CA ALA A 106 -9.55 2.87 9.08
C ALA A 106 -8.98 3.87 8.08
N HIS A 107 -9.80 4.69 7.43
CA HIS A 107 -9.35 5.65 6.44
C HIS A 107 -9.40 7.08 6.98
N GLU A 108 -10.58 7.56 7.43
CA GLU A 108 -10.79 8.96 7.76
C GLU A 108 -10.29 9.32 9.17
N ALA A 109 -10.74 8.59 10.20
CA ALA A 109 -10.36 8.87 11.58
C ALA A 109 -8.86 8.65 11.81
N SER A 110 -8.28 7.56 11.27
CA SER A 110 -6.85 7.30 11.39
C SER A 110 -6.00 8.35 10.64
N THR A 111 -6.46 8.79 9.47
CA THR A 111 -5.78 9.83 8.69
C THR A 111 -5.85 11.20 9.38
N ARG A 112 -7.00 11.54 9.99
CA ARG A 112 -7.10 12.76 10.80
C ARG A 112 -6.15 12.72 11.98
N ALA A 113 -6.12 11.61 12.71
CA ALA A 113 -5.26 11.46 13.88
C ALA A 113 -3.77 11.54 13.52
N ILE A 114 -3.32 10.94 12.41
CA ILE A 114 -1.91 11.07 11.97
C ILE A 114 -1.60 12.49 11.47
N ALA A 115 -2.53 13.18 10.82
CA ALA A 115 -2.35 14.57 10.40
C ALA A 115 -2.17 15.52 11.61
N ASP A 116 -3.01 15.37 12.64
CA ASP A 116 -2.92 16.13 13.89
C ASP A 116 -1.64 15.81 14.66
N ALA A 117 -1.27 14.54 14.72
CA ALA A 117 -0.03 14.07 15.34
C ALA A 117 1.21 14.63 14.62
N ALA A 118 1.20 14.61 13.28
CA ALA A 118 2.29 15.13 12.46
C ALA A 118 2.48 16.64 12.67
N ALA A 119 1.40 17.40 12.73
CA ALA A 119 1.45 18.83 13.02
C ALA A 119 1.99 19.11 14.43
N THR A 120 1.59 18.30 15.43
CA THR A 120 2.02 18.43 16.83
C THR A 120 3.51 18.09 16.99
N ALA A 121 3.98 17.03 16.35
CA ALA A 121 5.37 16.58 16.39
C ALA A 121 6.29 17.36 15.44
N GLY A 122 5.75 18.23 14.56
CA GLY A 122 6.51 19.01 13.59
C GLY A 122 7.12 18.17 12.47
N LEU A 123 6.41 17.13 12.02
CA LEU A 123 6.90 16.30 10.92
C LEU A 123 7.01 17.12 9.62
N ARG A 124 7.99 16.77 8.80
CA ARG A 124 8.26 17.42 7.51
C ARG A 124 7.21 17.05 6.45
N ARG A 125 6.79 15.77 6.42
CA ARG A 125 5.82 15.25 5.43
C ARG A 125 5.17 13.97 5.89
N ILE A 126 3.95 13.72 5.40
CA ILE A 126 3.24 12.44 5.46
C ILE A 126 3.24 11.83 4.06
N VAL A 127 3.70 10.57 3.92
CA VAL A 127 3.49 9.77 2.71
C VAL A 127 2.29 8.85 2.96
N TYR A 128 1.26 8.97 2.15
CA TYR A 128 0.00 8.23 2.29
C TYR A 128 -0.24 7.28 1.13
N LEU A 129 -0.59 6.04 1.45
CA LEU A 129 -0.96 5.05 0.45
C LEU A 129 -2.49 5.04 0.24
N SER A 130 -2.90 5.46 -0.95
CA SER A 130 -4.29 5.48 -1.40
C SER A 130 -4.55 4.48 -2.52
N ILE A 131 -5.74 4.51 -3.10
CA ILE A 131 -6.20 3.59 -4.14
C ILE A 131 -6.55 4.40 -5.39
N LEU A 132 -6.24 3.89 -6.59
CA LEU A 132 -6.69 4.49 -7.86
C LEU A 132 -8.21 4.65 -7.86
N GLY A 133 -8.68 5.76 -8.39
CA GLY A 133 -10.11 6.09 -8.43
C GLY A 133 -10.69 6.59 -7.10
N SER A 134 -9.87 6.84 -6.06
CA SER A 134 -10.34 7.48 -4.82
C SER A 134 -10.94 8.85 -5.11
N ASP A 135 -12.21 9.03 -4.71
CA ASP A 135 -12.97 10.28 -4.91
C ASP A 135 -13.97 10.41 -3.75
N PRO A 136 -13.98 11.53 -2.99
CA PRO A 136 -14.93 11.73 -1.89
C PRO A 136 -16.39 11.68 -2.31
N LYS A 137 -16.68 11.83 -3.61
CA LYS A 137 -18.03 11.75 -4.20
C LYS A 137 -18.35 10.39 -4.82
N SER A 138 -17.44 9.42 -4.74
CA SER A 138 -17.66 8.08 -5.29
C SER A 138 -18.91 7.42 -4.68
N SER A 139 -19.68 6.71 -5.49
CA SER A 139 -20.77 5.85 -5.00
C SER A 139 -20.25 4.59 -4.27
N ASN A 140 -18.99 4.22 -4.49
CA ASN A 140 -18.33 3.14 -3.79
C ASN A 140 -17.81 3.63 -2.43
N ALA A 141 -18.30 3.04 -1.34
CA ALA A 141 -17.98 3.50 0.03
C ALA A 141 -16.48 3.44 0.36
N CYS A 142 -15.74 2.46 -0.16
CA CYS A 142 -14.30 2.36 0.03
C CYS A 142 -13.56 3.53 -0.65
N LEU A 143 -13.84 3.76 -1.93
CA LEU A 143 -13.22 4.85 -2.71
C LEU A 143 -13.62 6.22 -2.17
N ALA A 144 -14.89 6.39 -1.75
CA ALA A 144 -15.36 7.62 -1.14
C ALA A 144 -14.63 7.93 0.18
N SER A 145 -14.47 6.94 1.04
CA SER A 145 -13.76 7.10 2.31
C SER A 145 -12.27 7.38 2.11
N LYS A 146 -11.62 6.71 1.14
CA LYS A 146 -10.24 7.02 0.75
C LYS A 146 -10.09 8.43 0.21
N GLY A 147 -11.02 8.87 -0.67
CA GLY A 147 -11.02 10.24 -1.19
C GLY A 147 -11.20 11.30 -0.09
N ARG A 148 -12.06 11.05 0.93
CA ARG A 148 -12.18 11.93 2.10
C ARG A 148 -10.91 11.94 2.96
N ALA A 149 -10.23 10.80 3.10
CA ALA A 149 -8.95 10.71 3.79
C ALA A 149 -7.86 11.52 3.06
N GLU A 150 -7.81 11.49 1.73
CA GLU A 150 -6.92 12.34 0.94
C GLU A 150 -7.19 13.82 1.17
N GLN A 151 -8.48 14.22 1.19
CA GLN A 151 -8.86 15.62 1.45
C GLN A 151 -8.42 16.07 2.85
N ILE A 152 -8.55 15.22 3.87
CA ILE A 152 -8.06 15.49 5.23
C ILE A 152 -6.55 15.81 5.22
N LEU A 153 -5.76 15.09 4.43
CA LEU A 153 -4.31 15.34 4.34
C LEU A 153 -3.98 16.61 3.58
N LEU A 154 -4.69 16.89 2.48
CA LEU A 154 -4.48 18.12 1.70
C LEU A 154 -4.87 19.38 2.48
N ASP A 155 -5.85 19.29 3.38
CA ASP A 155 -6.27 20.37 4.26
C ASP A 155 -5.41 20.48 5.54
N ALA A 156 -4.47 19.53 5.76
CA ALA A 156 -3.63 19.48 6.95
C ALA A 156 -2.49 20.51 6.90
N LYS A 157 -1.93 20.82 8.08
CA LYS A 157 -0.75 21.72 8.18
C LYS A 157 0.55 21.08 7.70
N THR A 158 0.67 19.76 7.90
CA THR A 158 1.86 19.01 7.47
C THR A 158 1.68 18.60 6.02
N PRO A 159 2.62 18.93 5.12
CA PRO A 159 2.53 18.53 3.71
C PRO A 159 2.36 17.02 3.51
N ALA A 160 1.66 16.62 2.47
CA ALA A 160 1.43 15.23 2.16
C ALA A 160 1.83 14.85 0.72
N LEU A 161 2.40 13.65 0.57
CA LEU A 161 2.50 12.96 -0.71
C LEU A 161 1.52 11.79 -0.70
N ILE A 162 0.54 11.83 -1.59
CA ILE A 162 -0.49 10.82 -1.71
C ILE A 162 -0.19 9.96 -2.94
N LEU A 163 0.06 8.67 -2.73
CA LEU A 163 0.30 7.69 -3.78
C LEU A 163 -0.96 6.87 -3.96
N ARG A 164 -1.68 7.06 -5.06
CA ARG A 164 -2.80 6.22 -5.47
C ARG A 164 -2.28 5.06 -6.27
N VAL A 165 -2.50 3.85 -5.79
CA VAL A 165 -1.99 2.64 -6.44
C VAL A 165 -3.11 1.67 -6.79
N PRO A 166 -2.93 0.86 -7.86
CA PRO A 166 -3.80 -0.26 -8.20
C PRO A 166 -3.46 -1.50 -7.35
N MET A 167 -3.66 -2.68 -7.93
CA MET A 167 -3.21 -3.94 -7.36
C MET A 167 -1.68 -3.93 -7.18
N VAL A 168 -1.23 -4.07 -5.93
CA VAL A 168 0.19 -4.25 -5.60
C VAL A 168 0.50 -5.74 -5.52
N ILE A 169 1.58 -6.17 -6.18
CA ILE A 169 2.02 -7.57 -6.19
C ILE A 169 3.51 -7.67 -5.83
N GLY A 170 3.82 -8.53 -4.89
CA GLY A 170 5.19 -8.81 -4.43
C GLY A 170 5.39 -10.31 -4.13
N PRO A 171 6.64 -10.80 -4.09
CA PRO A 171 6.94 -12.20 -3.76
C PRO A 171 6.35 -12.59 -2.39
N GLY A 172 5.66 -13.74 -2.32
CA GLY A 172 5.04 -14.24 -1.07
C GLY A 172 3.80 -13.47 -0.60
N ASP A 173 3.32 -12.47 -1.37
CA ASP A 173 2.13 -11.71 -1.00
C ASP A 173 0.84 -12.53 -1.20
N VAL A 174 -0.21 -12.15 -0.46
CA VAL A 174 -1.56 -12.72 -0.65
C VAL A 174 -2.01 -12.57 -2.10
N THR A 175 -1.74 -11.40 -2.71
CA THR A 175 -2.05 -11.12 -4.12
C THR A 175 -1.32 -12.09 -5.06
N ALA A 176 -0.01 -12.28 -4.88
CA ALA A 176 0.76 -13.23 -5.68
C ALA A 176 0.23 -14.65 -5.56
N ASN A 177 -0.15 -15.07 -4.36
CA ASN A 177 -0.73 -16.39 -4.09
C ASN A 177 -2.12 -16.57 -4.72
N ILE A 178 -2.94 -15.51 -4.80
CA ILE A 178 -4.21 -15.53 -5.52
C ILE A 178 -3.96 -15.71 -7.02
N VAL A 179 -3.08 -14.88 -7.60
CA VAL A 179 -2.73 -14.96 -9.03
C VAL A 179 -2.14 -16.33 -9.39
N LEU A 180 -1.30 -16.90 -8.53
CA LEU A 180 -0.75 -18.25 -8.71
C LEU A 180 -1.87 -19.31 -8.75
N ARG A 181 -2.81 -19.26 -7.79
CA ARG A 181 -3.95 -20.19 -7.76
C ARG A 181 -4.80 -20.08 -9.02
N GLU A 182 -5.08 -18.86 -9.47
CA GLU A 182 -5.85 -18.60 -10.69
C GLU A 182 -5.11 -19.13 -11.93
N ALA A 183 -3.80 -18.87 -12.03
CA ALA A 183 -2.94 -19.35 -13.11
C ALA A 183 -2.87 -20.88 -13.19
N LEU A 184 -2.92 -21.57 -12.05
CA LEU A 184 -2.89 -23.04 -11.99
C LEU A 184 -4.26 -23.71 -12.13
N SER A 185 -5.34 -22.94 -12.12
CA SER A 185 -6.71 -23.45 -12.26
C SER A 185 -6.96 -24.07 -13.64
N ARG A 186 -7.78 -25.12 -13.70
CA ARG A 186 -8.22 -25.71 -14.99
C ARG A 186 -9.32 -24.87 -15.63
N ALA A 187 -10.24 -24.37 -14.80
CA ALA A 187 -11.34 -23.50 -15.20
C ALA A 187 -11.42 -22.34 -14.21
N LEU A 188 -11.48 -21.12 -14.71
CA LEU A 188 -11.49 -19.90 -13.92
C LEU A 188 -12.72 -19.05 -14.25
N PRO A 189 -13.66 -18.91 -13.32
CA PRO A 189 -14.79 -18.00 -13.47
C PRO A 189 -14.32 -16.56 -13.28
N LEU A 190 -14.51 -15.72 -14.30
CA LEU A 190 -14.20 -14.29 -14.25
C LEU A 190 -15.42 -13.43 -14.60
N ALA A 191 -15.56 -12.30 -13.92
CA ALA A 191 -16.53 -11.28 -14.23
C ALA A 191 -16.36 -10.81 -15.68
N ALA A 192 -17.45 -10.80 -16.46
CA ALA A 192 -17.44 -10.44 -17.90
C ALA A 192 -16.31 -11.13 -18.70
N GLY A 193 -15.87 -12.34 -18.28
CA GLY A 193 -14.76 -13.05 -18.92
C GLY A 193 -13.39 -12.39 -18.74
N GLY A 194 -13.21 -11.61 -17.68
CA GLY A 194 -11.94 -10.93 -17.36
C GLY A 194 -11.59 -9.80 -18.33
N ARG A 195 -12.59 -9.06 -18.81
CA ARG A 195 -12.37 -7.92 -19.72
C ARG A 195 -11.95 -6.64 -19.00
N SER A 196 -12.27 -6.50 -17.70
CA SER A 196 -11.82 -5.36 -16.91
C SER A 196 -10.29 -5.27 -16.95
N ARG A 197 -9.78 -4.05 -17.00
CA ARG A 197 -8.35 -3.80 -17.10
C ARG A 197 -7.71 -3.81 -15.72
N THR A 198 -6.53 -4.35 -15.65
CA THR A 198 -5.69 -4.32 -14.44
C THR A 198 -4.30 -3.80 -14.81
N GLN A 199 -3.68 -3.05 -13.92
CA GLN A 199 -2.37 -2.44 -14.14
C GLN A 199 -1.49 -2.65 -12.90
N PRO A 200 -1.14 -3.91 -12.58
CA PRO A 200 -0.47 -4.22 -11.32
C PRO A 200 0.90 -3.55 -11.21
N ILE A 201 1.18 -3.00 -10.03
CA ILE A 201 2.50 -2.44 -9.70
C ILE A 201 3.31 -3.44 -8.86
N TYR A 202 4.62 -3.50 -9.10
CA TYR A 202 5.52 -4.28 -8.26
C TYR A 202 5.68 -3.65 -6.88
N ALA A 203 5.59 -4.48 -5.83
CA ALA A 203 5.74 -3.99 -4.45
C ALA A 203 7.10 -3.29 -4.22
N GLY A 204 8.16 -3.75 -4.87
CA GLY A 204 9.49 -3.11 -4.82
C GLY A 204 9.47 -1.69 -5.37
N ASP A 205 8.82 -1.46 -6.52
CA ASP A 205 8.73 -0.13 -7.14
C ASP A 205 7.93 0.83 -6.26
N LEU A 206 6.85 0.33 -5.63
CA LEU A 206 6.09 1.11 -4.64
C LEU A 206 6.94 1.48 -3.43
N ILE A 207 7.79 0.58 -2.95
CA ILE A 207 8.71 0.88 -1.84
C ILE A 207 9.72 1.96 -2.23
N GLU A 208 10.28 1.91 -3.44
CA GLU A 208 11.17 2.98 -3.93
C GLU A 208 10.42 4.31 -4.11
N ALA A 209 9.15 4.29 -4.54
CA ALA A 209 8.31 5.48 -4.60
C ALA A 209 8.09 6.11 -3.21
N ILE A 210 7.81 5.29 -2.19
CA ILE A 210 7.67 5.75 -0.81
C ILE A 210 9.01 6.33 -0.31
N ALA A 211 10.14 5.65 -0.58
CA ALA A 211 11.46 6.14 -0.20
C ALA A 211 11.79 7.48 -0.86
N ALA A 212 11.52 7.65 -2.16
CA ALA A 212 11.65 8.93 -2.85
C ALA A 212 10.81 10.04 -2.18
N GLY A 213 9.61 9.69 -1.70
CA GLY A 213 8.75 10.60 -0.95
C GLY A 213 9.33 11.07 0.38
N LEU A 214 10.28 10.33 0.96
CA LEU A 214 10.99 10.69 2.19
C LEU A 214 12.25 11.54 1.92
N GLU A 215 12.84 11.43 0.73
CA GLU A 215 14.14 12.03 0.41
C GLU A 215 14.04 13.35 -0.35
N ARG A 216 13.00 13.51 -1.19
CA ARG A 216 12.86 14.64 -2.11
C ARG A 216 12.01 15.75 -1.54
N ASP A 217 12.47 17.00 -1.66
CA ASP A 217 11.76 18.18 -1.12
C ASP A 217 10.64 18.72 -2.04
N ASP A 218 10.63 18.35 -3.33
CA ASP A 218 9.69 18.85 -4.35
C ASP A 218 8.39 18.04 -4.48
N LEU A 219 8.04 17.22 -3.44
CA LEU A 219 6.90 16.32 -3.46
C LEU A 219 5.81 16.67 -2.43
N ASP A 220 5.75 17.94 -2.02
CA ASP A 220 4.73 18.41 -1.06
C ASP A 220 3.37 18.60 -1.73
N ASP A 221 2.30 18.20 -1.01
CA ASP A 221 0.89 18.37 -1.40
C ASP A 221 0.55 17.84 -2.80
N LEU A 222 1.09 16.68 -3.12
CA LEU A 222 0.89 16.02 -4.40
C LEU A 222 0.05 14.76 -4.27
N ILE A 223 -0.83 14.55 -5.26
CA ILE A 223 -1.47 13.28 -5.52
C ILE A 223 -0.87 12.71 -6.81
N LEU A 224 -0.32 11.51 -6.73
CA LEU A 224 0.27 10.82 -7.86
C LEU A 224 -0.43 9.47 -8.07
N ASP A 225 -0.98 9.28 -9.27
CA ASP A 225 -1.49 7.98 -9.70
C ASP A 225 -0.30 7.13 -10.16
N LEU A 226 0.08 6.16 -9.31
CA LEU A 226 1.26 5.33 -9.50
C LEU A 226 0.85 3.90 -9.80
N ALA A 227 0.91 3.51 -11.06
CA ALA A 227 0.57 2.16 -11.53
C ALA A 227 1.77 1.46 -12.17
N GLY A 228 1.63 0.18 -12.47
CA GLY A 228 2.62 -0.57 -13.25
C GLY A 228 2.70 -0.09 -14.70
N PRO A 229 3.72 -0.54 -15.45
CA PRO A 229 4.00 -0.01 -16.79
C PRO A 229 3.00 -0.44 -17.86
N GLU A 230 2.16 -1.43 -17.60
CA GLU A 230 1.27 -2.01 -18.59
C GLU A 230 -0.13 -2.23 -18.01
N SER A 231 -1.16 -1.66 -18.68
CA SER A 231 -2.57 -1.91 -18.43
C SER A 231 -3.09 -2.94 -19.43
N LEU A 232 -3.74 -4.02 -18.94
CA LEU A 232 -4.19 -5.11 -19.78
C LEU A 232 -5.45 -5.77 -19.21
N PRO A 233 -6.25 -6.50 -20.04
CA PRO A 233 -7.38 -7.25 -19.52
C PRO A 233 -6.96 -8.28 -18.45
N GLN A 234 -7.74 -8.41 -17.37
CA GLN A 234 -7.48 -9.37 -16.28
C GLN A 234 -7.26 -10.80 -16.80
N ARG A 235 -8.04 -11.21 -17.82
CA ARG A 235 -7.84 -12.52 -18.45
C ARG A 235 -6.44 -12.71 -19.04
N GLU A 236 -5.90 -11.68 -19.71
CA GLU A 236 -4.58 -11.73 -20.30
C GLU A 236 -3.49 -11.76 -19.21
N PHE A 237 -3.66 -10.99 -18.15
CA PHE A 237 -2.77 -11.02 -16.99
C PHE A 237 -2.65 -12.44 -16.42
N ILE A 238 -3.78 -13.12 -16.19
CA ILE A 238 -3.79 -14.48 -15.65
C ILE A 238 -3.25 -15.48 -16.68
N GLU A 239 -3.57 -15.33 -17.97
CA GLU A 239 -3.03 -16.17 -19.02
C GLU A 239 -1.49 -16.03 -19.14
N ARG A 240 -0.94 -14.81 -18.94
CA ARG A 240 0.52 -14.61 -18.90
C ARG A 240 1.14 -15.31 -17.67
N ALA A 241 0.54 -15.21 -16.50
CA ALA A 241 0.96 -15.94 -15.31
C ALA A 241 0.92 -17.46 -15.53
N ALA A 242 -0.15 -17.99 -16.13
CA ALA A 242 -0.33 -19.41 -16.41
C ALA A 242 0.72 -19.97 -17.38
N ARG A 243 1.13 -19.16 -18.37
CA ARG A 243 2.20 -19.56 -19.33
C ARG A 243 3.54 -19.88 -18.65
N LEU A 244 3.85 -19.29 -17.50
CA LEU A 244 5.04 -19.63 -16.70
C LEU A 244 5.07 -21.09 -16.24
N TYR A 245 3.90 -21.73 -16.21
CA TYR A 245 3.69 -23.12 -15.82
C TYR A 245 3.29 -24.02 -17.01
N GLY A 246 3.37 -23.51 -18.23
CA GLY A 246 2.91 -24.24 -19.42
C GLY A 246 1.40 -24.51 -19.42
N ARG A 247 0.61 -23.71 -18.69
CA ARG A 247 -0.84 -23.88 -18.54
C ARG A 247 -1.64 -22.87 -19.36
N ARG A 248 -2.89 -23.23 -19.62
CA ARG A 248 -3.90 -22.36 -20.26
C ARG A 248 -5.23 -22.60 -19.53
N PRO A 249 -5.61 -21.78 -18.58
CA PRO A 249 -6.89 -21.91 -17.88
C PRO A 249 -8.06 -21.67 -18.85
N HIS A 250 -9.11 -22.47 -18.72
CA HIS A 250 -10.36 -22.21 -19.41
C HIS A 250 -11.13 -21.11 -18.68
N ILE A 251 -11.25 -19.93 -19.31
CA ILE A 251 -11.95 -18.81 -18.69
C ILE A 251 -13.44 -18.95 -18.93
N VAL A 252 -14.19 -19.01 -17.82
CA VAL A 252 -15.66 -19.05 -17.82
C VAL A 252 -16.18 -17.64 -17.56
N SER A 253 -16.88 -17.07 -18.52
CA SER A 253 -17.45 -15.73 -18.38
C SER A 253 -18.71 -15.75 -17.53
N ILE A 254 -18.72 -15.00 -16.43
CA ILE A 254 -19.90 -14.79 -15.59
C ILE A 254 -20.36 -13.34 -15.73
N PRO A 255 -21.65 -13.05 -15.93
CA PRO A 255 -22.14 -11.68 -15.95
C PRO A 255 -21.78 -10.95 -14.67
N THR A 256 -21.18 -9.75 -14.78
CA THR A 256 -20.75 -8.94 -13.62
C THR A 256 -21.89 -8.68 -12.65
N GLY A 257 -23.09 -8.36 -13.15
CA GLY A 257 -24.28 -8.15 -12.31
C GLY A 257 -24.64 -9.36 -11.45
N LEU A 258 -24.45 -10.59 -11.97
CA LEU A 258 -24.69 -11.82 -11.21
C LEU A 258 -23.67 -11.99 -10.07
N ILE A 259 -22.40 -11.71 -10.33
CA ILE A 259 -21.35 -11.79 -9.30
C ILE A 259 -21.61 -10.75 -8.20
N LEU A 260 -21.92 -9.50 -8.57
CA LEU A 260 -22.25 -8.43 -7.61
C LEU A 260 -23.52 -8.75 -6.81
N PHE A 261 -24.53 -9.35 -7.44
CA PHE A 261 -25.76 -9.79 -6.77
C PHE A 261 -25.45 -10.89 -5.74
N ILE A 262 -24.66 -11.91 -6.11
CA ILE A 262 -24.25 -12.98 -5.19
C ILE A 262 -23.41 -12.42 -4.03
N ALA A 263 -22.48 -11.50 -4.29
CA ALA A 263 -21.69 -10.85 -3.25
C ALA A 263 -22.59 -10.07 -2.26
N GLY A 264 -23.55 -9.29 -2.77
CA GLY A 264 -24.52 -8.57 -1.94
C GLY A 264 -25.40 -9.50 -1.11
N LEU A 265 -25.79 -10.64 -1.68
CA LEU A 265 -26.56 -11.66 -0.96
C LEU A 265 -25.72 -12.30 0.15
N ALA A 266 -24.43 -12.60 -0.13
CA ALA A 266 -23.52 -13.13 0.86
C ALA A 266 -23.33 -12.16 2.05
N GLU A 267 -23.25 -10.85 1.81
CA GLU A 267 -23.18 -9.85 2.88
C GLU A 267 -24.41 -9.87 3.81
N ARG A 268 -25.57 -10.24 3.28
CA ARG A 268 -26.80 -10.29 4.06
C ARG A 268 -26.87 -11.52 4.98
N PHE A 269 -26.26 -12.64 4.56
CA PHE A 269 -26.35 -13.92 5.29
C PHE A 269 -25.10 -14.27 6.10
N PHE A 270 -23.95 -13.67 5.78
CA PHE A 270 -22.69 -13.93 6.47
C PHE A 270 -22.14 -12.67 7.13
N THR A 271 -21.78 -12.76 8.40
CA THR A 271 -21.18 -11.64 9.15
C THR A 271 -19.77 -11.24 8.66
N ASN A 272 -19.07 -12.16 7.98
CA ASN A 272 -17.75 -11.91 7.41
C ASN A 272 -17.58 -12.65 6.06
N PRO A 273 -18.26 -12.22 4.98
CA PRO A 273 -18.13 -12.84 3.68
C PRO A 273 -16.69 -12.76 3.18
N ALA A 274 -16.27 -13.72 2.35
CA ALA A 274 -14.90 -13.75 1.80
C ALA A 274 -14.57 -12.47 1.01
N ILE A 275 -15.57 -11.94 0.25
CA ILE A 275 -15.48 -10.69 -0.49
C ILE A 275 -16.81 -9.94 -0.36
N THR A 276 -16.77 -8.61 -0.29
CA THR A 276 -17.95 -7.74 -0.28
C THR A 276 -18.22 -7.19 -1.68
N LYS A 277 -19.46 -6.79 -1.92
CA LYS A 277 -19.84 -6.11 -3.17
C LYS A 277 -18.95 -4.88 -3.40
N THR A 278 -18.77 -4.05 -2.36
CA THR A 278 -17.93 -2.84 -2.40
C THR A 278 -16.48 -3.16 -2.77
N ALA A 279 -15.86 -4.18 -2.14
CA ALA A 279 -14.50 -4.60 -2.46
C ALA A 279 -14.39 -5.16 -3.89
N LEU A 280 -15.42 -5.91 -4.32
CA LEU A 280 -15.46 -6.47 -5.68
C LEU A 280 -15.59 -5.38 -6.75
N GLU A 281 -16.38 -4.33 -6.51
CA GLU A 281 -16.46 -3.16 -7.39
C GLU A 281 -15.13 -2.47 -7.57
N VAL A 282 -14.33 -2.33 -6.50
CA VAL A 282 -12.96 -1.80 -6.58
C VAL A 282 -12.05 -2.70 -7.40
N ILE A 283 -12.10 -4.03 -7.18
CA ILE A 283 -11.26 -5.00 -7.91
C ILE A 283 -11.62 -5.09 -9.40
N LEU A 284 -12.89 -4.84 -9.74
CA LEU A 284 -13.38 -4.90 -11.12
C LEU A 284 -13.36 -3.55 -11.83
N ALA A 285 -12.99 -2.48 -11.15
CA ALA A 285 -12.75 -1.18 -11.79
C ALA A 285 -11.58 -1.29 -12.79
N ASP A 286 -11.67 -0.54 -13.86
CA ASP A 286 -10.58 -0.50 -14.85
C ASP A 286 -9.42 0.36 -14.31
N ASP A 287 -8.23 -0.25 -14.24
CA ASP A 287 -6.98 0.44 -13.99
C ASP A 287 -6.30 0.72 -15.34
N ASP A 288 -6.32 1.97 -15.77
CA ASP A 288 -5.76 2.41 -17.06
C ASP A 288 -5.26 3.85 -16.96
N VAL A 289 -4.16 4.04 -16.26
CA VAL A 289 -3.54 5.34 -16.04
C VAL A 289 -2.17 5.40 -16.72
N ASP A 290 -1.76 6.59 -17.16
CA ASP A 290 -0.38 6.82 -17.62
C ASP A 290 0.55 6.86 -16.39
N PRO A 291 1.47 5.89 -16.23
CA PRO A 291 2.36 5.88 -15.08
C PRO A 291 3.54 6.85 -15.22
N GLU A 292 3.76 7.39 -16.43
CA GLU A 292 4.96 8.18 -16.74
C GLU A 292 5.08 9.48 -15.91
N PRO A 293 4.01 10.27 -15.68
CA PRO A 293 4.11 11.47 -14.85
C PRO A 293 4.55 11.17 -13.42
N ALA A 294 3.99 10.11 -12.79
CA ALA A 294 4.38 9.70 -11.44
C ALA A 294 5.81 9.14 -11.42
N ARG A 295 6.18 8.31 -12.39
CA ARG A 295 7.52 7.75 -12.53
C ARG A 295 8.59 8.84 -12.63
N GLN A 296 8.39 9.82 -13.50
CA GLN A 296 9.32 10.94 -13.67
C GLN A 296 9.38 11.83 -12.43
N LYS A 297 8.22 12.15 -11.86
CA LYS A 297 8.14 13.01 -10.67
C LYS A 297 8.82 12.35 -9.46
N LEU A 298 8.72 11.04 -9.31
CA LEU A 298 9.36 10.28 -8.23
C LEU A 298 10.82 9.91 -8.55
N GLY A 299 11.21 9.91 -9.82
CA GLY A 299 12.55 9.52 -10.25
C GLY A 299 12.82 8.02 -10.07
N ILE A 300 11.81 7.18 -10.27
CA ILE A 300 11.89 5.73 -10.10
C ILE A 300 11.76 5.01 -11.44
N ASP A 301 12.22 3.75 -11.49
CA ASP A 301 11.98 2.86 -12.59
C ASP A 301 10.85 1.89 -12.24
N LEU A 302 10.07 1.47 -13.27
CA LEU A 302 8.99 0.51 -13.09
C LEU A 302 9.40 -0.85 -13.65
N THR A 303 9.21 -1.88 -12.85
CA THR A 303 9.47 -3.27 -13.23
C THR A 303 8.46 -3.73 -14.29
N SER A 304 8.93 -4.34 -15.39
CA SER A 304 8.04 -4.86 -16.43
C SER A 304 7.10 -5.93 -15.89
N LEU A 305 5.91 -6.05 -16.48
CA LEU A 305 4.90 -7.02 -16.04
C LEU A 305 5.42 -8.47 -16.08
N ASP A 306 6.17 -8.83 -17.13
CA ASP A 306 6.73 -10.17 -17.24
C ASP A 306 7.75 -10.47 -16.13
N GLU A 307 8.51 -9.46 -15.70
CA GLU A 307 9.45 -9.60 -14.58
C GLU A 307 8.70 -9.69 -13.25
N ILE A 308 7.63 -8.89 -13.06
CA ILE A 308 6.75 -8.99 -11.89
C ILE A 308 6.21 -10.43 -11.77
N LEU A 309 5.65 -10.96 -12.85
CA LEU A 309 5.09 -12.31 -12.86
C LEU A 309 6.16 -13.37 -12.58
N ARG A 310 7.36 -13.25 -13.16
CA ARG A 310 8.46 -14.19 -12.87
C ARG A 310 8.89 -14.16 -11.42
N ARG A 311 9.05 -12.96 -10.82
CA ARG A 311 9.50 -12.78 -9.45
C ARG A 311 8.45 -13.19 -8.40
N CYS A 312 7.16 -12.94 -8.68
CA CYS A 312 6.10 -13.06 -7.69
C CYS A 312 5.32 -14.37 -7.82
N VAL A 313 5.19 -14.89 -9.04
CA VAL A 313 4.30 -16.01 -9.36
C VAL A 313 5.05 -17.18 -10.01
N GLY A 314 6.22 -16.96 -10.58
CA GLY A 314 6.98 -17.99 -11.29
C GLY A 314 7.45 -19.16 -10.41
N PRO A 315 7.85 -20.30 -11.01
CA PRO A 315 8.30 -21.50 -10.27
C PRO A 315 9.44 -21.26 -9.28
N GLN A 316 10.28 -20.25 -9.54
CA GLN A 316 11.38 -19.86 -8.64
C GLN A 316 10.90 -19.06 -7.42
N ALA A 317 9.74 -18.40 -7.52
CA ALA A 317 9.15 -17.67 -6.39
C ALA A 317 8.58 -18.61 -5.34
N THR A 318 8.07 -19.78 -5.75
CA THR A 318 7.47 -20.80 -4.87
C THR A 318 8.49 -21.70 -4.14
N GLN A 319 9.78 -21.61 -4.47
CA GLN A 319 10.85 -22.40 -3.84
C GLN A 319 11.54 -21.68 -2.65
N ARG A 320 11.10 -20.47 -2.29
CA ARG A 320 11.75 -19.62 -1.27
C ARG A 320 10.97 -19.59 0.07
N GLU A 321 9.95 -20.44 0.24
CA GLU A 321 9.23 -20.61 1.52
C GLU A 321 9.84 -21.75 2.35
#